data_0a8afde7cdb3c6b2e262a4f9cb730afd
#
_entry.id   0a8afde7cdb3c6b2e262a4f9cb730afd
#
_cell.length_a   1.000
_cell.length_b   1.000
_cell.length_c   1.000
_cell.angle_alpha   90.00
_cell.angle_beta   90.00
_cell.angle_gamma   90.00
#
_symmetry.space_group_name_H-M   'P 1'
#
loop_
_entity.id
_entity.type
_entity.pdbx_description
1 polymer ?
#
loop_
_entity_poly.entity_id
_entity_poly.type
_entity_poly.pdbx_seq_one_letter_code
_entity_poly.pdbx_strand_id
1 'polypeptide(L)' 'MSFIADELTRLEEIVRRLEADDLELDAALALFEEGVSRLRAARERLAAAELQVQKVLEEAGGDLRVTDLDA' A
#
# COMPACT_ATOMS: atom_id res chain seq x y z
N MET A 1 -4.11 10.24 -11.36
CA MET A 1 -4.07 10.07 -9.90
C MET A 1 -3.64 8.65 -9.58
N SER A 2 -2.87 8.50 -8.54
CA SER A 2 -2.33 7.19 -8.16
C SER A 2 -3.22 6.55 -7.11
N PHE A 3 -3.60 5.30 -7.32
CA PHE A 3 -4.34 4.53 -6.33
C PHE A 3 -3.60 4.48 -4.98
N ILE A 4 -2.29 4.22 -5.02
CA ILE A 4 -1.50 4.12 -3.81
C ILE A 4 -1.41 5.46 -3.08
N ALA A 5 -1.20 6.54 -3.81
CA ALA A 5 -1.14 7.87 -3.20
C ALA A 5 -2.46 8.25 -2.54
N ASP A 6 -3.59 7.95 -3.19
CA ASP A 6 -4.91 8.21 -2.63
C ASP A 6 -5.16 7.38 -1.38
N GLU A 7 -4.75 6.12 -1.39
CA GLU A 7 -4.89 5.26 -0.23
C GLU A 7 -4.04 5.73 0.95
N LEU A 8 -2.81 6.17 0.67
CA LEU A 8 -1.93 6.69 1.73
C LEU A 8 -2.52 7.96 2.35
N THR A 9 -3.07 8.84 1.54
CA THR A 9 -3.72 10.05 2.04
C THR A 9 -4.88 9.70 2.98
N ARG A 10 -5.70 8.75 2.58
CA ARG A 10 -6.83 8.33 3.42
C ARG A 10 -6.35 7.64 4.69
N LEU A 11 -5.33 6.81 4.61
CA LEU A 11 -4.76 6.15 5.78
C LEU A 11 -4.17 7.15 6.78
N GLU A 12 -3.51 8.19 6.29
CA GLU A 12 -3.00 9.25 7.16
C GLU A 12 -4.14 9.96 7.90
N GLU A 13 -5.23 10.22 7.21
CA GLU A 13 -6.41 10.82 7.83
C GLU A 13 -7.01 9.91 8.90
N ILE A 14 -7.10 8.61 8.61
CA ILE A 14 -7.60 7.62 9.56
C ILE A 14 -6.73 7.61 10.82
N VAL A 15 -5.42 7.60 10.66
CA VAL A 15 -4.51 7.60 11.81
C VAL A 15 -4.70 8.85 12.65
N ARG A 16 -4.80 10.03 12.01
CA ARG A 16 -5.02 11.28 12.73
C ARG A 16 -6.32 11.24 13.54
N ARG A 17 -7.36 10.68 12.97
CA ARG A 17 -8.64 10.58 13.67
C ARG A 17 -8.60 9.59 14.82
N LEU A 18 -7.86 8.48 14.65
CA LEU A 18 -7.69 7.49 15.71
C LEU A 18 -6.87 8.02 16.87
N GLU A 19 -6.01 9.00 16.62
CA GLU A 19 -5.22 9.64 17.66
C GLU A 19 -5.98 10.72 18.41
N ALA A 20 -7.14 11.12 17.94
CA ALA A 20 -7.94 12.15 18.60
C ALA A 20 -8.55 11.64 19.89
N ASP A 21 -8.48 12.46 20.94
CA ASP A 21 -8.93 12.06 22.29
C ASP A 21 -10.44 11.91 22.40
N ASP A 22 -11.20 12.55 21.52
CA ASP A 22 -12.66 12.58 21.60
C ASP A 22 -13.35 11.55 20.72
N LEU A 23 -12.61 10.60 20.15
CA LEU A 23 -13.16 9.61 19.25
C LEU A 23 -13.85 8.49 20.04
N GLU A 24 -15.12 8.26 19.73
CA GLU A 24 -15.87 7.19 20.36
C GLU A 24 -15.40 5.81 19.85
N LEU A 25 -15.57 4.81 20.70
CA LEU A 25 -15.09 3.46 20.42
C LEU A 25 -15.66 2.90 19.12
N ASP A 26 -16.96 3.07 18.90
CA ASP A 26 -17.58 2.55 17.66
C ASP A 26 -16.99 3.21 16.42
N ALA A 27 -16.74 4.53 16.48
CA ALA A 27 -16.13 5.26 15.39
C ALA A 27 -14.69 4.81 15.19
N ALA A 28 -13.95 4.59 16.28
CA ALA A 28 -12.58 4.12 16.21
C ALA A 28 -12.51 2.74 15.54
N LEU A 29 -13.41 1.84 15.91
CA LEU A 29 -13.45 0.51 15.32
C LEU A 29 -13.76 0.56 13.83
N ALA A 30 -14.72 1.38 13.42
CA ALA A 30 -15.06 1.54 12.02
C ALA A 30 -13.88 2.08 11.21
N LEU A 31 -13.15 3.05 11.74
CA LEU A 31 -11.96 3.59 11.08
C LEU A 31 -10.85 2.56 11.01
N PHE A 32 -10.67 1.78 12.05
CA PHE A 32 -9.68 0.71 12.06
C PHE A 32 -9.99 -0.33 10.99
N GLU A 33 -11.23 -0.76 10.89
CA GLU A 33 -11.66 -1.72 9.87
C GLU A 33 -11.45 -1.16 8.46
N GLU A 34 -11.76 0.11 8.24
CA GLU A 34 -11.51 0.75 6.96
C GLU A 34 -10.01 0.75 6.66
N GLY A 35 -9.19 1.09 7.64
CA GLY A 35 -7.73 1.13 7.47
C GLY A 35 -7.18 -0.24 7.07
N VAL A 36 -7.62 -1.30 7.75
CA VAL A 36 -7.19 -2.67 7.44
C VAL A 36 -7.58 -3.06 6.03
N SER A 37 -8.81 -2.74 5.63
CA SER A 37 -9.29 -3.05 4.28
C SER A 37 -8.46 -2.32 3.21
N ARG A 38 -8.15 -1.05 3.43
CA ARG A 38 -7.36 -0.26 2.49
C ARG A 38 -5.92 -0.75 2.41
N LEU A 39 -5.32 -1.13 3.54
CA LEU A 39 -3.98 -1.71 3.56
C LEU A 39 -3.93 -3.02 2.78
N ARG A 40 -4.93 -3.86 2.94
CA ARG A 40 -5.00 -5.12 2.21
C ARG A 40 -5.06 -4.86 0.70
N ALA A 41 -5.92 -3.94 0.27
CA ALA A 41 -6.05 -3.59 -1.14
C ALA A 41 -4.74 -3.02 -1.69
N ALA A 42 -4.07 -2.17 -0.93
CA ALA A 42 -2.79 -1.60 -1.34
C ALA A 42 -1.71 -2.68 -1.47
N ARG A 43 -1.66 -3.63 -0.54
CA ARG A 43 -0.71 -4.74 -0.60
C ARG A 43 -0.93 -5.60 -1.83
N GLU A 44 -2.18 -5.88 -2.16
CA GLU A 44 -2.50 -6.64 -3.37
C GLU A 44 -2.06 -5.93 -4.63
N ARG A 45 -2.26 -4.60 -4.67
CA ARG A 45 -1.81 -3.79 -5.80
C ARG A 45 -0.29 -3.79 -5.93
N LEU A 46 0.41 -3.66 -4.81
CA LEU A 46 1.87 -3.68 -4.82
C LEU A 46 2.41 -5.04 -5.26
N ALA A 47 1.81 -6.12 -4.78
CA ALA A 47 2.22 -7.46 -5.18
C ALA A 47 2.04 -7.67 -6.69
N ALA A 48 0.92 -7.20 -7.25
CA ALA A 48 0.69 -7.29 -8.68
C ALA A 48 1.70 -6.47 -9.48
N ALA A 49 2.04 -5.28 -8.98
CA ALA A 49 3.02 -4.42 -9.63
C ALA A 49 4.42 -5.04 -9.60
N GLU A 50 4.81 -5.64 -8.49
CA GLU A 50 6.10 -6.33 -8.38
C GLU A 50 6.20 -7.48 -9.39
N LEU A 51 5.14 -8.26 -9.50
CA LEU A 51 5.10 -9.36 -10.45
C LEU A 51 5.24 -8.86 -11.88
N GLN A 52 4.58 -7.75 -12.19
CA GLN A 52 4.62 -7.17 -13.52
C GLN A 52 6.01 -6.63 -13.85
N VAL A 53 6.68 -6.02 -12.89
CA VAL A 53 8.05 -5.55 -13.05
C VAL A 53 8.99 -6.71 -13.33
N GLN A 54 8.87 -7.79 -12.58
CA GLN A 54 9.66 -9.00 -12.82
C GLN A 54 9.49 -9.52 -14.25
N LYS A 55 8.25 -9.54 -14.70
CA LYS A 55 7.93 -10.03 -16.04
C LYS A 55 8.59 -9.18 -17.13
N VAL A 56 8.53 -7.87 -16.97
CA VAL A 56 9.16 -6.93 -17.90
C VAL A 56 10.67 -7.13 -17.93
N LEU A 57 11.28 -7.31 -16.77
CA LEU A 57 12.72 -7.54 -16.68
C LEU A 57 13.13 -8.84 -17.37
N GLU A 58 12.35 -9.90 -17.21
CA GLU A 58 12.61 -11.16 -17.89
C GLU A 58 12.50 -11.03 -19.41
N GLU A 59 11.50 -10.31 -19.88
CA GLU A 59 11.29 -10.09 -21.31
C GLU A 59 12.38 -9.22 -21.91
N ALA A 60 12.96 -8.32 -21.12
CA ALA A 60 13.99 -7.41 -21.60
C ALA A 60 15.38 -8.05 -21.72
N GLY A 61 15.46 -9.37 -21.60
CA GLY A 61 16.73 -10.06 -21.81
C GLY A 61 17.21 -10.89 -20.65
N GLY A 62 16.52 -10.79 -19.53
CA GLY A 62 16.72 -11.69 -18.41
C GLY A 62 18.00 -11.54 -17.61
N ASP A 63 18.84 -10.58 -17.94
CA ASP A 63 20.14 -10.44 -17.27
C ASP A 63 20.14 -9.46 -16.10
N LEU A 64 19.08 -8.67 -15.97
CA LEU A 64 18.98 -7.75 -14.85
C LEU A 64 18.56 -8.51 -13.61
N ARG A 65 19.46 -8.56 -12.63
CA ARG A 65 19.23 -9.20 -11.35
C ARG A 65 19.28 -8.15 -10.26
N VAL A 66 18.62 -8.45 -9.15
CA VAL A 66 18.65 -7.56 -8.00
C VAL A 66 20.09 -7.34 -7.53
N THR A 67 20.91 -8.38 -7.58
CA THR A 67 22.32 -8.28 -7.21
C THR A 67 23.11 -7.33 -8.11
N ASP A 68 22.73 -7.25 -9.38
CA ASP A 68 23.38 -6.34 -10.31
C ASP A 68 23.03 -4.88 -10.00
N LEU A 69 21.83 -4.65 -9.51
CA LEU A 69 21.39 -3.33 -9.12
C LEU A 69 22.04 -2.86 -7.83
N ASP A 70 22.41 -3.78 -6.96
CA ASP A 70 23.05 -3.49 -5.68
C ASP A 70 24.55 -3.28 -5.79
N ALA A 71 25.12 -3.65 -6.88
CA ALA A 71 26.55 -3.53 -7.13
C ALA A 71 26.98 -2.09 -7.51
#